data_c14a2b38e172cf3d9c3fcafa265cbc41
#
_entry.id   c14a2b38e172cf3d9c3fcafa265cbc41
#
_cell.length_a   1.000
_cell.length_b   1.000
_cell.length_c   1.000
_cell.angle_alpha   90.00
_cell.angle_beta   90.00
_cell.angle_gamma   90.00
#
_symmetry.space_group_name_H-M   'P 1'
#
loop_
_entity.id
_entity.type
_entity.pdbx_description
1 polymer ?
#
loop_
_entity_poly.entity_id
_entity_poly.type
_entity_poly.pdbx_seq_one_letter_code
_entity_poly.pdbx_strand_id
1 'polypeptide(L)'
;MPISRPVSCIPGVFRYGNPQNRIHVTEKPLQLMKDVIQICEPGGRILDPFARAGTTILAAVEESYEAVGIEVTDAYYKLGSDRVKFALEAKEKEESENSKGIHMDVQIYFRRRNVHPHGCRMRTGIF
;
A
#
# COMPACT_ATOMS: atom_id res chain seq x y z
N MET A 1 21.67 16.74 -12.22
CA MET A 1 22.12 15.42 -12.66
C MET A 1 20.89 14.59 -13.00
N PRO A 2 20.74 14.04 -14.20
CA PRO A 2 19.66 13.14 -14.49
C PRO A 2 19.88 11.87 -13.67
N ILE A 3 18.92 11.55 -12.81
CA ILE A 3 18.91 10.28 -12.09
C ILE A 3 18.62 9.21 -13.13
N SER A 4 19.63 8.40 -13.44
CA SER A 4 19.47 7.22 -14.27
C SER A 4 18.56 6.24 -13.53
N ARG A 5 17.27 6.20 -13.90
CA ARG A 5 16.34 5.20 -13.38
C ARG A 5 16.55 3.90 -14.14
N PRO A 6 16.88 2.79 -13.49
CA PRO A 6 16.95 1.48 -14.14
C PRO A 6 15.56 0.89 -14.39
N VAL A 7 14.54 1.71 -14.49
CA VAL A 7 13.14 1.29 -14.64
C VAL A 7 12.74 1.48 -16.09
N SER A 8 12.24 0.42 -16.69
CA SER A 8 11.58 0.44 -17.99
C SER A 8 10.44 1.45 -17.99
N CYS A 9 10.23 2.15 -19.11
CA CYS A 9 9.08 3.07 -19.22
C CYS A 9 7.77 2.33 -18.94
N ILE A 10 6.95 2.90 -18.05
CA ILE A 10 5.61 2.39 -17.79
C ILE A 10 4.71 2.73 -18.98
N PRO A 11 3.85 1.82 -19.45
CA PRO A 11 2.92 2.11 -20.52
C PRO A 11 1.98 3.27 -20.15
N GLY A 12 1.64 4.12 -21.10
CA GLY A 12 0.71 5.24 -20.90
C GLY A 12 -0.76 4.80 -20.77
N VAL A 13 -1.06 3.53 -21.01
CA VAL A 13 -2.41 2.95 -20.94
C VAL A 13 -2.36 1.60 -20.25
N PHE A 14 -3.18 1.45 -19.23
CA PHE A 14 -3.39 0.19 -18.52
C PHE A 14 -4.78 -0.35 -18.80
N ARG A 15 -4.90 -1.66 -19.06
CA ARG A 15 -6.18 -2.32 -19.32
C ARG A 15 -6.37 -3.47 -18.36
N TYR A 16 -7.28 -3.31 -17.41
CA TYR A 16 -7.65 -4.33 -16.43
C TYR A 16 -9.15 -4.54 -16.41
N GLY A 17 -9.55 -5.78 -16.21
CA GLY A 17 -10.94 -6.12 -15.92
C GLY A 17 -11.38 -5.55 -14.57
N ASN A 18 -12.68 -5.34 -14.43
CA ASN A 18 -13.25 -4.96 -13.15
C ASN A 18 -13.10 -6.10 -12.13
N PRO A 19 -12.72 -5.81 -10.88
CA PRO A 19 -12.67 -6.83 -9.84
C PRO A 19 -14.03 -7.54 -9.68
N GLN A 20 -14.02 -8.86 -9.64
CA GLN A 20 -15.23 -9.68 -9.50
C GLN A 20 -15.87 -9.51 -8.11
N ASN A 21 -15.03 -9.43 -7.06
CA ASN A 21 -15.45 -9.30 -5.66
C ASN A 21 -15.09 -7.91 -5.14
N ARG A 22 -15.81 -6.89 -5.59
CA ARG A 22 -15.58 -5.51 -5.14
C ARG A 22 -16.13 -5.30 -3.75
N ILE A 23 -15.32 -4.69 -2.90
CA ILE A 23 -15.77 -4.15 -1.61
C ILE A 23 -16.54 -2.83 -1.82
N HIS A 24 -16.21 -2.12 -2.91
CA HIS A 24 -16.87 -0.88 -3.30
C HIS A 24 -17.04 -0.77 -4.82
N VAL A 25 -18.12 -0.12 -5.27
CA VAL A 25 -18.45 0.03 -6.71
C VAL A 25 -17.31 0.70 -7.51
N THR A 26 -16.55 1.58 -6.87
CA THR A 26 -15.43 2.31 -7.48
C THR A 26 -14.06 1.77 -7.09
N GLU A 27 -13.99 0.55 -6.55
CA GLU A 27 -12.72 -0.07 -6.20
C GLU A 27 -11.90 -0.36 -7.48
N LYS A 28 -10.66 0.12 -7.48
CA LYS A 28 -9.72 -0.16 -8.57
C LYS A 28 -9.10 -1.55 -8.42
N PRO A 29 -8.78 -2.23 -9.53
CA PRO A 29 -8.06 -3.49 -9.47
C PRO A 29 -6.72 -3.33 -8.73
N LEU A 30 -6.43 -4.25 -7.81
CA LEU A 30 -5.17 -4.23 -7.06
C LEU A 30 -3.97 -4.30 -8.00
N GLN A 31 -4.03 -5.13 -9.04
CA GLN A 31 -2.97 -5.26 -10.02
C GLN A 31 -2.70 -3.95 -10.76
N LEU A 32 -3.73 -3.20 -11.12
CA LEU A 32 -3.57 -1.86 -11.70
C LEU A 32 -2.79 -0.94 -10.76
N MET A 33 -3.11 -0.96 -9.47
CA MET A 33 -2.41 -0.13 -8.49
C MET A 33 -0.96 -0.57 -8.32
N LYS A 34 -0.67 -1.85 -8.33
CA LYS A 34 0.71 -2.38 -8.33
C LYS A 34 1.53 -1.88 -9.51
N ASP A 35 0.96 -1.86 -10.70
CA ASP A 35 1.66 -1.39 -11.88
C ASP A 35 1.84 0.13 -11.87
N VAL A 36 0.84 0.88 -11.41
CA VAL A 36 0.91 2.35 -11.33
C VAL A 36 1.95 2.81 -10.32
N ILE A 37 2.06 2.17 -9.16
CA ILE A 37 3.05 2.57 -8.15
C ILE A 37 4.50 2.35 -8.58
N GLN A 38 4.74 1.50 -9.57
CA GLN A 38 6.08 1.29 -10.14
C GLN A 38 6.66 2.54 -10.82
N ILE A 39 5.86 3.59 -11.04
CA ILE A 39 6.37 4.90 -11.46
C ILE A 39 7.29 5.51 -10.40
N CYS A 40 7.07 5.15 -9.14
CA CYS A 40 7.94 5.50 -8.04
C CYS A 40 9.24 4.67 -8.10
N GLU A 41 10.32 5.22 -7.61
CA GLU A 41 11.56 4.46 -7.47
C GLU A 41 11.38 3.29 -6.48
N PRO A 42 12.09 2.17 -6.64
CA PRO A 42 12.01 1.04 -5.71
C PRO A 42 12.27 1.49 -4.27
N GLY A 43 11.40 1.08 -3.34
CA GLY A 43 11.46 1.48 -1.93
C GLY A 43 11.08 2.94 -1.66
N GLY A 44 10.55 3.65 -2.66
CA GLY A 44 10.08 5.02 -2.52
C GLY A 44 8.81 5.15 -1.65
N ARG A 45 8.34 6.38 -1.49
CA ARG A 45 7.18 6.71 -0.65
C ARG A 45 5.97 7.06 -1.49
N ILE A 46 4.84 6.50 -1.12
CA ILE A 46 3.56 6.68 -1.80
C ILE A 46 2.59 7.38 -0.84
N LEU A 47 1.94 8.43 -1.33
CA LEU A 47 0.89 9.13 -0.61
C LEU A 47 -0.43 9.00 -1.37
N ASP A 48 -1.43 8.44 -0.71
CA ASP A 48 -2.81 8.42 -1.19
C ASP A 48 -3.70 9.25 -0.25
N PRO A 49 -4.04 10.50 -0.62
CA PRO A 49 -4.84 11.38 0.23
C PRO A 49 -6.33 11.01 0.27
N PHE A 50 -6.76 10.02 -0.52
CA PHE A 50 -8.14 9.53 -0.64
C PHE A 50 -8.18 8.00 -0.63
N ALA A 51 -7.57 7.40 0.37
CA ALA A 51 -7.23 5.98 0.40
C ALA A 51 -8.44 5.02 0.40
N ARG A 52 -9.63 5.47 0.82
CA ARG A 52 -10.84 4.65 0.92
C ARG A 52 -10.58 3.27 1.57
N ALA A 53 -10.84 2.20 0.83
CA ALA A 53 -10.59 0.82 1.26
C ALA A 53 -9.10 0.41 1.22
N GLY A 54 -8.19 1.34 0.96
CA GLY A 54 -6.75 1.13 1.07
C GLY A 54 -6.11 0.34 -0.06
N THR A 55 -6.69 0.26 -1.25
CA THR A 55 -6.15 -0.54 -2.36
C THR A 55 -4.75 -0.08 -2.78
N THR A 56 -4.48 1.24 -2.81
CA THR A 56 -3.15 1.78 -3.10
C THR A 56 -2.14 1.37 -2.01
N ILE A 57 -2.55 1.44 -0.75
CA ILE A 57 -1.70 1.08 0.38
C ILE A 57 -1.41 -0.42 0.38
N LEU A 58 -2.43 -1.24 0.06
CA LEU A 58 -2.27 -2.68 -0.08
C LEU A 58 -1.26 -3.03 -1.19
N ALA A 59 -1.37 -2.38 -2.36
CA ALA A 59 -0.42 -2.54 -3.44
C ALA A 59 1.01 -2.18 -3.00
N ALA A 60 1.16 -1.07 -2.26
CA ALA A 60 2.45 -0.63 -1.74
C ALA A 60 3.06 -1.66 -0.77
N VAL A 61 2.25 -2.25 0.13
CA VAL A 61 2.70 -3.32 1.03
C VAL A 61 3.23 -4.50 0.25
N GLU A 62 2.45 -4.98 -0.73
CA GLU A 62 2.84 -6.16 -1.51
C GLU A 62 4.11 -5.93 -2.34
N GLU A 63 4.30 -4.72 -2.86
CA GLU A 63 5.48 -4.33 -3.66
C GLU A 63 6.63 -3.72 -2.83
N SER A 64 6.54 -3.75 -1.50
CA SER A 64 7.59 -3.27 -0.58
C SER A 64 7.90 -1.77 -0.68
N TYR A 65 6.89 -0.95 -0.90
CA TYR A 65 6.97 0.51 -0.80
C TYR A 65 6.50 1.01 0.56
N GLU A 66 7.06 2.14 1.01
CA GLU A 66 6.45 2.90 2.10
C GLU A 66 5.18 3.59 1.60
N ALA A 67 4.13 3.61 2.42
CA ALA A 67 2.88 4.26 2.01
C ALA A 67 2.18 4.97 3.17
N VAL A 68 1.53 6.08 2.82
CA VAL A 68 0.65 6.83 3.71
C VAL A 68 -0.70 6.97 3.03
N GLY A 69 -1.74 6.47 3.69
CA GLY A 69 -3.13 6.65 3.27
C GLY A 69 -3.85 7.63 4.19
N ILE A 70 -4.67 8.50 3.60
CA ILE A 70 -5.55 9.41 4.34
C ILE A 70 -6.99 9.08 3.96
N GLU A 71 -7.82 8.80 4.95
CA GLU A 71 -9.25 8.53 4.77
C GLU A 71 -10.06 9.29 5.81
N VAL A 72 -11.12 9.94 5.36
CA VAL A 72 -11.99 10.78 6.20
C VAL A 72 -13.17 10.01 6.76
N THR A 73 -13.61 8.96 6.06
CA THR A 73 -14.79 8.16 6.42
C THR A 73 -14.39 7.03 7.36
N ASP A 74 -14.98 6.99 8.55
CA ASP A 74 -14.66 5.98 9.57
C ASP A 74 -14.80 4.55 9.09
N ALA A 75 -15.86 4.26 8.36
CA ALA A 75 -16.13 2.92 7.85
C ALA A 75 -15.05 2.47 6.86
N TYR A 76 -14.64 3.34 5.94
CA TYR A 76 -13.57 3.02 5.00
C TYR A 76 -12.19 3.00 5.64
N TYR A 77 -11.93 3.90 6.60
CA TYR A 77 -10.69 3.87 7.39
C TYR A 77 -10.52 2.53 8.10
N LYS A 78 -11.57 2.06 8.80
CA LYS A 78 -11.53 0.77 9.48
C LYS A 78 -11.32 -0.38 8.49
N LEU A 79 -12.09 -0.41 7.41
CA LEU A 79 -11.99 -1.44 6.39
C LEU A 79 -10.60 -1.49 5.75
N GLY A 80 -10.04 -0.34 5.37
CA GLY A 80 -8.70 -0.26 4.79
C GLY A 80 -7.61 -0.66 5.78
N SER A 81 -7.73 -0.26 7.04
CA SER A 81 -6.79 -0.62 8.09
C SER A 81 -6.78 -2.12 8.36
N ASP A 82 -7.95 -2.77 8.41
CA ASP A 82 -8.07 -4.21 8.63
C ASP A 82 -7.45 -5.00 7.45
N ARG A 83 -7.70 -4.55 6.20
CA ARG A 83 -7.14 -5.17 4.99
C ARG A 83 -5.61 -5.08 4.97
N VAL A 84 -5.08 -3.90 5.25
CA VAL A 84 -3.63 -3.66 5.25
C VAL A 84 -2.95 -4.44 6.37
N LYS A 85 -3.55 -4.48 7.56
CA LYS A 85 -3.05 -5.28 8.68
C LYS A 85 -2.96 -6.75 8.32
N PHE A 86 -4.01 -7.31 7.73
CA PHE A 86 -4.02 -8.72 7.30
C PHE A 86 -2.93 -9.02 6.27
N ALA A 87 -2.71 -8.12 5.31
CA ALA A 87 -1.67 -8.27 4.30
C ALA A 87 -0.26 -8.21 4.90
N LEU A 88 -0.04 -7.35 5.89
CA LEU A 88 1.23 -7.27 6.61
C LEU A 88 1.52 -8.56 7.39
N GLU A 89 0.53 -9.07 8.12
CA GLU A 89 0.66 -10.33 8.87
C GLU A 89 0.93 -11.53 7.96
N ALA A 90 0.34 -11.55 6.76
CA ALA A 90 0.61 -12.58 5.76
C ALA A 90 2.05 -12.49 5.23
N LYS A 91 2.52 -11.29 4.94
CA LYS A 91 3.88 -11.05 4.43
C LYS A 91 4.94 -11.41 5.46
N GLU A 92 4.73 -11.06 6.73
CA GLU A 92 5.65 -11.44 7.83
C GLU A 92 5.78 -12.96 7.98
N LYS A 93 4.71 -13.70 7.76
CA LYS A 93 4.74 -15.17 7.79
C LYS A 93 5.56 -15.75 6.64
N GLU A 94 5.38 -15.22 5.43
CA GLU A 94 6.14 -15.65 4.25
C GLU A 94 7.65 -15.36 4.42
N GLU A 95 8.00 -14.20 4.97
CA GLU A 95 9.38 -13.82 5.24
C GLU A 95 10.03 -14.68 6.32
N SER A 96 9.29 -15.10 7.34
CA SER A 96 9.79 -15.97 8.42
C SER A 96 10.06 -17.40 7.96
N GLU A 97 9.35 -17.89 6.95
CA GLU A 97 9.58 -19.21 6.36
C GLU A 97 10.76 -19.21 5.38
N ASN A 98 11.07 -18.06 4.78
CA ASN A 98 12.12 -17.88 3.80
C ASN A 98 13.33 -17.18 4.44
N SER A 99 14.18 -17.94 5.14
CA SER A 99 15.28 -17.45 6.02
C SER A 99 16.42 -16.68 5.33
N LYS A 100 16.11 -15.84 4.34
CA LYS A 100 17.02 -14.83 3.77
C LYS A 100 16.33 -13.47 3.84
N GLY A 101 16.24 -12.92 5.07
CA GLY A 101 15.61 -11.64 5.33
C GLY A 101 16.39 -10.47 4.72
N ILE A 102 15.84 -9.83 3.71
CA ILE A 102 16.08 -8.41 3.47
C ILE A 102 15.01 -7.69 4.30
N HIS A 103 15.44 -7.14 5.43
CA HIS A 103 14.57 -6.37 6.31
C HIS A 103 14.19 -5.06 5.62
N MET A 104 12.97 -4.95 5.15
CA MET A 104 12.41 -3.69 4.66
C MET A 104 11.41 -3.17 5.71
N ASP A 105 11.75 -2.02 6.30
CA ASP A 105 10.81 -1.30 7.17
C ASP A 105 9.70 -0.67 6.33
N VAL A 106 8.59 -1.38 6.18
CA VAL A 106 7.38 -0.81 5.55
C VAL A 106 6.61 -0.05 6.62
N GLN A 107 6.60 1.28 6.56
CA GLN A 107 5.83 2.12 7.46
C GLN A 107 4.52 2.54 6.79
N ILE A 108 3.41 2.11 7.35
CA ILE A 108 2.09 2.44 6.85
C ILE A 108 1.36 3.29 7.88
N TYR A 109 0.85 4.43 7.41
CA TYR A 109 0.09 5.34 8.22
C TYR A 109 -1.31 5.51 7.63
N PHE A 110 -2.34 5.16 8.40
CA PHE A 110 -3.70 5.60 8.16
C PHE A 110 -4.02 6.75 9.10
N ARG A 111 -4.47 7.88 8.59
CA ARG A 111 -4.87 9.03 9.39
C ARG A 111 -6.31 9.42 9.13
N ARG A 112 -7.09 9.47 10.19
CA ARG A 112 -8.45 9.99 10.22
C ARG A 112 -8.40 11.53 10.27
N ARG A 113 -9.23 12.20 9.48
CA ARG A 113 -9.45 13.64 9.58
C ARG A 113 -10.32 13.92 10.82
N ASN A 114 -9.87 14.69 11.79
CA ASN A 114 -10.59 15.09 13.00
C ASN A 114 -10.53 14.21 14.24
N VAL A 115 -9.46 13.56 14.59
CA VAL A 115 -9.27 13.10 15.98
C VAL A 115 -7.81 13.24 16.39
N HIS A 116 -7.61 13.65 17.65
CA HIS A 116 -6.36 13.77 18.39
C HIS A 116 -5.23 12.80 17.97
N PRO A 117 -3.97 13.09 18.32
CA PRO A 117 -2.75 12.54 17.70
C PRO A 117 -2.47 11.06 18.02
N HIS A 118 -3.49 10.23 18.13
CA HIS A 118 -3.32 8.78 18.22
C HIS A 118 -3.49 8.15 16.85
N GLY A 119 -2.55 8.48 15.95
CA GLY A 119 -2.41 7.75 14.69
C GLY A 119 -2.06 6.28 15.00
N CYS A 120 -2.80 5.34 14.43
CA CYS A 120 -2.42 3.94 14.46
C CYS A 120 -1.13 3.79 13.66
N ARG A 121 0.00 3.79 14.34
CA ARG A 121 1.32 3.54 13.77
C ARG A 121 1.50 2.03 13.81
N MET A 122 1.28 1.37 12.69
CA MET A 122 1.72 0.00 12.55
C MET A 122 3.21 0.01 12.22
N ARG A 123 4.05 -0.22 13.21
CA ARG A 123 5.44 -0.56 12.99
C ARG A 123 5.53 -2.07 12.86
N THR A 124 5.92 -2.54 11.70
CA THR A 124 6.55 -3.83 11.58
C THR A 124 8.03 -3.64 11.90
N GLY A 125 8.35 -3.59 13.16
CA GLY A 125 9.71 -3.60 13.63
C GLY A 125 9.94 -4.93 14.32
N ILE A 126 10.77 -5.77 13.74
CA ILE A 126 11.37 -6.86 14.49
C ILE A 126 12.56 -6.25 15.23
N PHE A 127 12.52 -6.33 16.56
CA PHE A 127 13.67 -6.06 17.42
C PHE A 127 14.66 -7.21 17.32
#